data_08d5ea0ba698023e99ef8c9cce724189
#
_entry.id   08d5ea0ba698023e99ef8c9cce724189
#
_cell.length_a   1.000
_cell.length_b   1.000
_cell.length_c   1.000
_cell.angle_alpha   90.00
_cell.angle_beta   90.00
_cell.angle_gamma   90.00
#
_symmetry.space_group_name_H-M   'P 1'
#
loop_
_entity.id
_entity.type
_entity.pdbx_description
1 polymer ?
#
loop_
_entity_poly.entity_id
_entity_poly.type
_entity_poly.pdbx_seq_one_letter_code
_entity_poly.pdbx_strand_id
1 'polypeptide(L)'
;ETASSVQVLTTSTSKYGQKFESLDVKIATGLWKIIHGDFEKKLQIEERILQQQQPHAMLTGRQVAYRIFEHFSLPEARTAYLNITHLCALRVQKDDLRLYDLQWDETLLNIDPEPPADILATIYQEALETCGKFKPTMNLYWLNVAQGLIKPSYLALKRMVKFYLQDAQNKQHEATL
;
A
#
# COMPACT_ATOMS: atom_id res chain seq x y z
N GLU A 1 14.59 -13.07 15.32
CA GLU A 1 14.31 -13.75 14.02
C GLU A 1 14.77 -12.97 12.80
N THR A 2 15.00 -11.66 12.87
CA THR A 2 15.46 -10.80 11.76
C THR A 2 16.93 -11.00 11.37
N ALA A 3 17.79 -11.49 12.28
CA ALA A 3 19.18 -11.81 11.96
C ALA A 3 19.33 -12.98 10.98
N SER A 4 18.33 -13.86 10.89
CA SER A 4 18.31 -15.03 10.02
C SER A 4 18.18 -14.66 8.53
N SER A 5 17.50 -13.58 8.17
CA SER A 5 17.24 -13.22 6.77
C SER A 5 18.46 -12.64 6.06
N VAL A 6 19.30 -11.89 6.78
CA VAL A 6 20.56 -11.34 6.21
C VAL A 6 21.60 -12.45 6.04
N GLN A 7 21.69 -13.41 6.99
CA GLN A 7 22.56 -14.56 6.87
C GLN A 7 22.18 -15.49 5.71
N VAL A 8 20.91 -15.65 5.41
CA VAL A 8 20.43 -16.42 4.25
C VAL A 8 20.90 -15.80 2.93
N LEU A 9 21.03 -14.48 2.87
CA LEU A 9 21.57 -13.78 1.69
C LEU A 9 23.09 -13.87 1.58
N THR A 10 23.80 -14.16 2.69
CA THR A 10 25.26 -14.39 2.70
C THR A 10 25.63 -15.81 2.37
N THR A 11 24.82 -16.80 2.75
CA THR A 11 25.07 -18.21 2.48
C THR A 11 24.60 -18.62 1.08
N SER A 12 25.25 -18.07 0.07
CA SER A 12 25.08 -18.49 -1.34
C SER A 12 25.81 -19.82 -1.64
N THR A 13 25.76 -20.79 -0.74
CA THR A 13 26.25 -22.14 -0.96
C THR A 13 25.24 -23.10 -1.62
N SER A 14 24.13 -22.54 -2.11
CA SER A 14 23.18 -23.27 -2.92
C SER A 14 23.78 -23.49 -4.32
N LYS A 15 23.52 -24.65 -4.95
CA LYS A 15 23.87 -24.98 -6.35
C LYS A 15 23.54 -23.88 -7.37
N TYR A 16 22.70 -22.90 -7.00
CA TYR A 16 22.30 -21.75 -7.79
C TYR A 16 23.12 -20.47 -7.52
N GLY A 17 23.90 -20.41 -6.43
CA GLY A 17 24.67 -19.24 -6.03
C GLY A 17 25.75 -18.85 -7.03
N GLN A 18 26.49 -19.81 -7.54
CA GLN A 18 27.56 -19.60 -8.53
C GLN A 18 27.02 -19.11 -9.88
N LYS A 19 25.82 -19.50 -10.28
CA LYS A 19 25.23 -19.15 -11.58
C LYS A 19 24.92 -17.67 -11.72
N PHE A 20 24.75 -16.94 -10.61
CA PHE A 20 24.37 -15.54 -10.60
C PHE A 20 25.44 -14.59 -10.04
N GLU A 21 26.64 -15.08 -9.77
CA GLU A 21 27.72 -14.29 -9.18
C GLU A 21 28.07 -13.05 -10.03
N SER A 22 28.20 -13.23 -11.34
CA SER A 22 28.46 -12.11 -12.25
C SER A 22 27.34 -11.09 -12.32
N LEU A 23 26.08 -11.52 -12.18
CA LEU A 23 24.92 -10.63 -12.11
C LEU A 23 24.92 -9.89 -10.78
N ASP A 24 25.21 -10.56 -9.70
CA ASP A 24 25.27 -9.98 -8.35
C ASP A 24 26.32 -8.86 -8.27
N VAL A 25 27.50 -9.09 -8.85
CA VAL A 25 28.56 -8.05 -8.97
C VAL A 25 28.09 -6.86 -9.80
N LYS A 26 27.41 -7.10 -10.93
CA LYS A 26 26.87 -6.02 -11.76
C LYS A 26 25.80 -5.21 -11.03
N ILE A 27 24.93 -5.88 -10.28
CA ILE A 27 23.92 -5.24 -9.44
C ILE A 27 24.60 -4.38 -8.36
N ALA A 28 25.58 -4.94 -7.63
CA ALA A 28 26.34 -4.19 -6.65
C ALA A 28 26.95 -2.93 -7.26
N THR A 29 27.68 -3.10 -8.37
CA THR A 29 28.34 -1.98 -9.07
C THR A 29 27.33 -0.90 -9.53
N GLY A 30 26.16 -1.32 -10.00
CA GLY A 30 25.09 -0.39 -10.41
C GLY A 30 24.50 0.37 -9.22
N LEU A 31 24.21 -0.34 -8.14
CA LEU A 31 23.64 0.25 -6.93
C LEU A 31 24.61 1.24 -6.25
N TRP A 32 25.90 0.89 -6.14
CA TRP A 32 26.92 1.79 -5.60
C TRP A 32 27.05 3.11 -6.36
N LYS A 33 26.72 3.17 -7.65
CA LYS A 33 26.75 4.41 -8.44
C LYS A 33 25.60 5.37 -8.12
N ILE A 34 24.51 4.89 -7.60
CA ILE A 34 23.31 5.69 -7.32
C ILE A 34 23.13 6.01 -5.83
N ILE A 35 23.88 5.33 -4.97
CA ILE A 35 23.83 5.55 -3.53
C ILE A 35 24.77 6.69 -3.18
N HIS A 36 24.27 7.73 -2.49
CA HIS A 36 25.04 8.90 -2.09
C HIS A 36 24.70 9.34 -0.66
N GLY A 37 25.57 10.16 -0.08
CA GLY A 37 25.33 10.83 1.19
C GLY A 37 25.57 9.95 2.41
N ASP A 38 24.77 10.13 3.45
CA ASP A 38 24.98 9.45 4.73
C ASP A 38 24.69 7.96 4.68
N PHE A 39 23.80 7.55 3.79
CA PHE A 39 23.52 6.14 3.59
C PHE A 39 24.70 5.41 2.92
N GLU A 40 25.38 6.05 1.98
CA GLU A 40 26.62 5.54 1.39
C GLU A 40 27.70 5.32 2.46
N LYS A 41 27.93 6.30 3.34
CA LYS A 41 28.88 6.19 4.44
C LYS A 41 28.56 5.02 5.37
N LYS A 42 27.28 4.82 5.67
CA LYS A 42 26.82 3.72 6.50
C LYS A 42 27.15 2.37 5.88
N LEU A 43 26.90 2.19 4.60
CA LEU A 43 27.24 0.97 3.86
C LEU A 43 28.76 0.74 3.77
N GLN A 44 29.55 1.80 3.56
CA GLN A 44 31.02 1.72 3.54
C GLN A 44 31.59 1.29 4.91
N ILE A 45 30.99 1.73 6.00
CA ILE A 45 31.37 1.28 7.36
C ILE A 45 31.04 -0.21 7.52
N GLU A 46 29.86 -0.64 7.09
CA GLU A 46 29.45 -2.04 7.16
C GLU A 46 30.39 -2.95 6.33
N GLU A 47 30.75 -2.52 5.13
CA GLU A 47 31.70 -3.24 4.29
C GLU A 47 33.09 -3.34 4.92
N ARG A 48 33.58 -2.27 5.55
CA ARG A 48 34.86 -2.32 6.31
C ARG A 48 34.81 -3.30 7.48
N ILE A 49 33.70 -3.37 8.20
CA ILE A 49 33.52 -4.33 9.29
C ILE A 49 33.54 -5.76 8.73
N LEU A 50 32.88 -5.99 7.60
CA LEU A 50 32.87 -7.27 6.92
C LEU A 50 34.29 -7.70 6.49
N GLN A 51 35.08 -6.76 5.95
CA GLN A 51 36.47 -6.99 5.52
C GLN A 51 37.41 -7.28 6.70
N GLN A 52 37.14 -6.76 7.89
CA GLN A 52 37.89 -7.11 9.11
C GLN A 52 37.65 -8.55 9.54
N GLN A 53 36.46 -9.08 9.30
CA GLN A 53 36.09 -10.45 9.63
C GLN A 53 36.53 -11.45 8.53
N GLN A 54 36.45 -11.04 7.29
CA GLN A 54 36.78 -11.83 6.11
C GLN A 54 37.58 -10.97 5.11
N PRO A 55 38.91 -11.14 5.01
CA PRO A 55 39.73 -10.37 4.07
C PRO A 55 39.19 -10.50 2.64
N HIS A 56 39.10 -9.37 1.94
CA HIS A 56 38.55 -9.24 0.58
C HIS A 56 37.03 -9.47 0.42
N ALA A 57 36.27 -9.63 1.50
CA ALA A 57 34.83 -9.69 1.41
C ALA A 57 34.26 -8.32 1.02
N MET A 58 33.28 -8.34 0.11
CA MET A 58 32.54 -7.17 -0.33
C MET A 58 31.05 -7.44 -0.14
N LEU A 59 30.26 -6.37 0.02
CA LEU A 59 28.82 -6.49 0.03
C LEU A 59 28.31 -6.93 -1.36
N THR A 60 27.56 -8.02 -1.38
CA THR A 60 26.95 -8.53 -2.62
C THR A 60 25.83 -7.62 -3.09
N GLY A 61 25.47 -7.66 -4.37
CA GLY A 61 24.39 -6.83 -4.92
C GLY A 61 23.07 -7.06 -4.21
N ARG A 62 22.77 -8.28 -3.82
CA ARG A 62 21.56 -8.62 -3.04
C ARG A 62 21.59 -8.04 -1.63
N GLN A 63 22.76 -8.02 -0.98
CA GLN A 63 22.91 -7.41 0.34
C GLN A 63 22.72 -5.88 0.27
N VAL A 64 23.35 -5.24 -0.71
CA VAL A 64 23.17 -3.79 -0.94
C VAL A 64 21.71 -3.46 -1.24
N ALA A 65 21.04 -4.22 -2.13
CA ALA A 65 19.62 -4.03 -2.42
C ALA A 65 18.74 -4.22 -1.17
N TYR A 66 19.03 -5.21 -0.34
CA TYR A 66 18.32 -5.43 0.92
C TYR A 66 18.51 -4.26 1.89
N ARG A 67 19.72 -3.72 2.00
CA ARG A 67 20.01 -2.56 2.85
C ARG A 67 19.31 -1.29 2.36
N ILE A 68 19.19 -1.10 1.05
CA ILE A 68 18.38 -0.02 0.47
C ILE A 68 16.92 -0.20 0.90
N PHE A 69 16.38 -1.40 0.70
CA PHE A 69 15.00 -1.69 1.11
C PHE A 69 14.78 -1.42 2.60
N GLU A 70 15.66 -1.95 3.46
CA GLU A 70 15.58 -1.74 4.92
C GLU A 70 15.66 -0.24 5.29
N HIS A 71 16.55 0.51 4.64
CA HIS A 71 16.76 1.94 4.92
C HIS A 71 15.53 2.80 4.55
N PHE A 72 14.87 2.48 3.44
CA PHE A 72 13.71 3.23 2.94
C PHE A 72 12.38 2.62 3.38
N SER A 73 12.38 1.42 3.96
CA SER A 73 11.17 0.82 4.53
C SER A 73 10.70 1.60 5.74
N LEU A 74 9.45 2.00 5.72
CA LEU A 74 8.80 2.57 6.90
C LEU A 74 8.46 1.44 7.88
N PRO A 75 8.55 1.67 9.19
CA PRO A 75 7.98 0.75 10.17
C PRO A 75 6.51 0.46 9.85
N GLU A 76 6.09 -0.80 9.96
CA GLU A 76 4.73 -1.26 9.64
C GLU A 76 3.66 -0.39 10.31
N ALA A 77 3.82 -0.07 11.60
CA ALA A 77 2.90 0.80 12.33
C ALA A 77 2.80 2.21 11.72
N ARG A 78 3.90 2.76 11.20
CA ARG A 78 3.89 4.08 10.55
C ARG A 78 3.24 4.02 9.18
N THR A 79 3.48 2.95 8.44
CA THR A 79 2.83 2.71 7.14
C THR A 79 1.31 2.56 7.32
N ALA A 80 0.87 1.75 8.28
CA ALA A 80 -0.54 1.59 8.62
C ALA A 80 -1.18 2.92 9.03
N TYR A 81 -0.51 3.71 9.87
CA TYR A 81 -0.99 5.04 10.26
C TYR A 81 -1.15 5.99 9.06
N LEU A 82 -0.16 6.04 8.17
CA LEU A 82 -0.22 6.89 6.97
C LEU A 82 -1.34 6.46 6.03
N ASN A 83 -1.53 5.16 5.84
CA ASN A 83 -2.57 4.61 4.99
C ASN A 83 -3.97 4.91 5.55
N ILE A 84 -4.19 4.75 6.86
CA ILE A 84 -5.45 5.12 7.52
C ILE A 84 -5.69 6.62 7.41
N THR A 85 -4.67 7.44 7.63
CA THR A 85 -4.76 8.90 7.49
C THR A 85 -5.12 9.28 6.05
N HIS A 86 -4.53 8.62 5.06
CA HIS A 86 -4.87 8.81 3.64
C HIS A 86 -6.31 8.40 3.37
N LEU A 87 -6.77 7.25 3.88
CA LEU A 87 -8.15 6.80 3.75
C LEU A 87 -9.14 7.84 4.34
N CYS A 88 -8.83 8.37 5.52
CA CYS A 88 -9.63 9.44 6.15
C CYS A 88 -9.62 10.76 5.38
N ALA A 89 -8.60 11.01 4.57
CA ALA A 89 -8.48 12.22 3.75
C ALA A 89 -9.20 12.12 2.40
N LEU A 90 -9.55 10.91 1.95
CA LEU A 90 -10.28 10.71 0.69
C LEU A 90 -11.65 11.41 0.75
N ARG A 91 -11.96 12.15 -0.30
CA ARG A 91 -13.25 12.84 -0.47
C ARG A 91 -13.75 12.67 -1.90
N VAL A 92 -15.06 12.66 -2.06
CA VAL A 92 -15.67 12.66 -3.40
C VAL A 92 -15.39 14.00 -4.07
N GLN A 93 -14.59 13.99 -5.14
CA GLN A 93 -14.23 15.19 -5.88
C GLN A 93 -15.19 15.37 -7.07
N LYS A 94 -15.71 16.60 -7.24
CA LYS A 94 -16.60 16.96 -8.37
C LYS A 94 -17.79 16.01 -8.57
N ASP A 95 -18.30 15.43 -7.48
CA ASP A 95 -19.37 14.41 -7.49
C ASP A 95 -19.03 13.15 -8.31
N ASP A 96 -17.73 12.87 -8.53
CA ASP A 96 -17.26 11.65 -9.18
C ASP A 96 -17.14 10.51 -8.15
N LEU A 97 -18.29 9.87 -7.90
CA LEU A 97 -18.37 8.76 -6.97
C LEU A 97 -17.63 7.51 -7.47
N ARG A 98 -17.51 7.34 -8.80
CA ARG A 98 -16.82 6.19 -9.39
C ARG A 98 -15.31 6.26 -9.11
N LEU A 99 -14.72 7.43 -9.34
CA LEU A 99 -13.30 7.64 -9.06
C LEU A 99 -13.02 7.48 -7.56
N TYR A 100 -13.89 8.02 -6.72
CA TYR A 100 -13.77 7.88 -5.26
C TYR A 100 -13.81 6.41 -4.83
N ASP A 101 -14.78 5.63 -5.30
CA ASP A 101 -14.93 4.21 -4.94
C ASP A 101 -13.72 3.38 -5.35
N LEU A 102 -13.14 3.66 -6.53
CA LEU A 102 -11.91 3.05 -7.00
C LEU A 102 -10.71 3.39 -6.11
N GLN A 103 -10.50 4.68 -5.80
CA GLN A 103 -9.42 5.14 -4.92
C GLN A 103 -9.55 4.58 -3.51
N TRP A 104 -10.79 4.45 -3.02
CA TRP A 104 -11.06 3.83 -1.73
C TRP A 104 -10.61 2.37 -1.70
N ASP A 105 -11.03 1.58 -2.68
CA ASP A 105 -10.67 0.16 -2.74
C ASP A 105 -9.15 -0.04 -2.92
N GLU A 106 -8.50 0.79 -3.75
CA GLU A 106 -7.05 0.77 -3.93
C GLU A 106 -6.31 1.12 -2.63
N THR A 107 -6.77 2.15 -1.91
CA THR A 107 -6.17 2.55 -0.64
C THR A 107 -6.35 1.46 0.42
N LEU A 108 -7.54 0.86 0.50
CA LEU A 108 -7.86 -0.18 1.47
C LEU A 108 -7.01 -1.44 1.27
N LEU A 109 -6.73 -1.83 0.02
CA LEU A 109 -5.84 -2.96 -0.29
C LEU A 109 -4.41 -2.80 0.26
N ASN A 110 -3.98 -1.56 0.50
CA ASN A 110 -2.65 -1.26 1.02
C ASN A 110 -2.62 -1.12 2.56
N ILE A 111 -3.73 -1.38 3.24
CA ILE A 111 -3.81 -1.29 4.71
C ILE A 111 -3.81 -2.71 5.29
N ASP A 112 -2.76 -3.01 6.05
CA ASP A 112 -2.62 -4.26 6.78
C ASP A 112 -2.21 -3.96 8.24
N PRO A 113 -2.99 -4.42 9.25
CA PRO A 113 -4.27 -5.11 9.14
C PRO A 113 -5.43 -4.20 8.69
N GLU A 114 -6.44 -4.80 8.05
CA GLU A 114 -7.65 -4.08 7.63
C GLU A 114 -8.36 -3.44 8.84
N PRO A 115 -8.76 -2.16 8.75
CA PRO A 115 -9.47 -1.49 9.83
C PRO A 115 -10.82 -2.16 10.15
N PRO A 116 -11.29 -2.09 11.40
CA PRO A 116 -12.60 -2.59 11.79
C PRO A 116 -13.74 -2.03 10.91
N ALA A 117 -14.73 -2.87 10.61
CA ALA A 117 -15.82 -2.54 9.70
C ALA A 117 -16.67 -1.33 10.13
N ASP A 118 -16.75 -1.05 11.42
CA ASP A 118 -17.45 0.11 12.00
C ASP A 118 -16.67 1.41 11.71
N ILE A 119 -15.34 1.38 11.81
CA ILE A 119 -14.47 2.50 11.44
C ILE A 119 -14.57 2.78 9.94
N LEU A 120 -14.48 1.72 9.11
CA LEU A 120 -14.65 1.85 7.66
C LEU A 120 -16.02 2.42 7.30
N ALA A 121 -17.09 1.97 7.98
CA ALA A 121 -18.44 2.49 7.76
C ALA A 121 -18.52 3.99 8.02
N THR A 122 -17.93 4.46 9.14
CA THR A 122 -17.94 5.86 9.52
C THR A 122 -17.20 6.73 8.51
N ILE A 123 -15.96 6.38 8.17
CA ILE A 123 -15.14 7.16 7.23
C ILE A 123 -15.79 7.20 5.84
N TYR A 124 -16.25 6.03 5.35
CA TYR A 124 -16.87 5.92 4.05
C TYR A 124 -18.16 6.73 3.95
N GLN A 125 -19.00 6.67 4.99
CA GLN A 125 -20.22 7.44 5.10
C GLN A 125 -19.96 8.96 5.06
N GLU A 126 -19.03 9.45 5.89
CA GLU A 126 -18.67 10.87 5.91
C GLU A 126 -18.26 11.39 4.52
N ALA A 127 -17.52 10.59 3.78
CA ALA A 127 -17.15 10.97 2.42
C ALA A 127 -18.34 10.95 1.45
N LEU A 128 -19.25 9.96 1.54
CA LEU A 128 -20.45 9.89 0.71
C LEU A 128 -21.41 11.06 0.93
N GLU A 129 -21.51 11.55 2.17
CA GLU A 129 -22.36 12.71 2.52
C GLU A 129 -21.87 14.01 1.85
N THR A 130 -20.60 14.07 1.44
CA THR A 130 -20.08 15.21 0.67
C THR A 130 -20.49 15.21 -0.80
N CYS A 131 -20.96 14.07 -1.34
CA CYS A 131 -21.36 13.92 -2.73
C CYS A 131 -22.77 14.46 -2.95
N GLY A 132 -22.89 15.60 -3.64
CA GLY A 132 -24.20 16.23 -3.90
C GLY A 132 -25.15 15.35 -4.69
N LYS A 133 -24.65 14.67 -5.74
CA LYS A 133 -25.45 13.77 -6.58
C LYS A 133 -25.94 12.52 -5.84
N PHE A 134 -25.20 12.09 -4.84
CA PHE A 134 -25.52 10.88 -4.06
C PHE A 134 -26.39 11.16 -2.83
N LYS A 135 -26.54 12.43 -2.46
CA LYS A 135 -27.29 12.86 -1.27
C LYS A 135 -28.72 12.31 -1.21
N PRO A 136 -29.53 12.28 -2.31
CA PRO A 136 -30.87 11.69 -2.26
C PRO A 136 -30.85 10.21 -1.87
N THR A 137 -29.87 9.46 -2.36
CA THR A 137 -29.69 8.03 -2.05
C THR A 137 -29.29 7.85 -0.57
N MET A 138 -28.42 8.72 -0.04
CA MET A 138 -28.08 8.72 1.38
C MET A 138 -29.28 9.02 2.28
N ASN A 139 -30.14 9.97 1.88
CA ASN A 139 -31.37 10.27 2.64
C ASN A 139 -32.31 9.06 2.70
N LEU A 140 -32.45 8.33 1.57
CA LEU A 140 -33.23 7.09 1.53
C LEU A 140 -32.61 5.99 2.42
N TYR A 141 -31.28 5.87 2.43
CA TYR A 141 -30.59 4.96 3.30
C TYR A 141 -30.89 5.24 4.78
N TRP A 142 -30.79 6.50 5.21
CA TRP A 142 -31.09 6.88 6.58
C TRP A 142 -32.56 6.69 6.96
N LEU A 143 -33.48 6.91 6.03
CA LEU A 143 -34.88 6.60 6.24
C LEU A 143 -35.10 5.10 6.52
N ASN A 144 -34.48 4.25 5.70
CA ASN A 144 -34.55 2.79 5.88
C ASN A 144 -33.90 2.31 7.19
N VAL A 145 -32.80 2.95 7.60
CA VAL A 145 -32.16 2.69 8.90
C VAL A 145 -33.08 3.09 10.03
N ALA A 146 -33.71 4.28 9.96
CA ALA A 146 -34.62 4.77 10.98
C ALA A 146 -35.87 3.89 11.12
N GLN A 147 -36.33 3.29 10.02
CA GLN A 147 -37.45 2.33 10.00
C GLN A 147 -37.05 0.90 10.44
N GLY A 148 -35.76 0.68 10.73
CA GLY A 148 -35.25 -0.64 11.12
C GLY A 148 -35.18 -1.66 9.99
N LEU A 149 -35.34 -1.25 8.73
CA LEU A 149 -35.30 -2.11 7.55
C LEU A 149 -33.87 -2.52 7.18
N ILE A 150 -32.89 -1.66 7.49
CA ILE A 150 -31.47 -1.89 7.19
C ILE A 150 -30.65 -1.62 8.44
N LYS A 151 -29.70 -2.50 8.75
CA LYS A 151 -28.69 -2.22 9.78
C LYS A 151 -27.55 -1.42 9.14
N PRO A 152 -27.10 -0.31 9.75
CA PRO A 152 -25.96 0.44 9.29
C PRO A 152 -24.74 -0.46 9.25
N SER A 153 -24.06 -0.51 8.11
CA SER A 153 -22.82 -1.26 7.96
C SER A 153 -22.04 -0.79 6.74
N TYR A 154 -20.72 -0.95 6.79
CA TYR A 154 -19.84 -0.69 5.65
C TYR A 154 -20.29 -1.43 4.38
N LEU A 155 -20.63 -2.70 4.52
CA LEU A 155 -21.07 -3.52 3.39
C LEU A 155 -22.38 -3.02 2.76
N ALA A 156 -23.32 -2.52 3.58
CA ALA A 156 -24.57 -1.94 3.06
C ALA A 156 -24.30 -0.67 2.26
N LEU A 157 -23.40 0.21 2.73
CA LEU A 157 -22.99 1.41 2.02
C LEU A 157 -22.28 1.09 0.69
N LYS A 158 -21.35 0.13 0.69
CA LYS A 158 -20.66 -0.31 -0.54
C LYS A 158 -21.63 -0.89 -1.58
N ARG A 159 -22.60 -1.70 -1.15
CA ARG A 159 -23.63 -2.24 -2.05
C ARG A 159 -24.49 -1.15 -2.66
N MET A 160 -24.85 -0.14 -1.87
CA MET A 160 -25.65 0.98 -2.33
C MET A 160 -24.91 1.82 -3.37
N VAL A 161 -23.63 2.11 -3.13
CA VAL A 161 -22.76 2.82 -4.09
C VAL A 161 -22.62 2.01 -5.38
N LYS A 162 -22.36 0.72 -5.30
CA LYS A 162 -22.24 -0.16 -6.47
C LYS A 162 -23.53 -0.17 -7.30
N PHE A 163 -24.69 -0.26 -6.65
CA PHE A 163 -25.98 -0.21 -7.33
C PHE A 163 -26.19 1.13 -8.02
N TYR A 164 -25.90 2.24 -7.36
CA TYR A 164 -26.02 3.58 -7.93
C TYR A 164 -25.13 3.77 -9.16
N LEU A 165 -23.88 3.31 -9.10
CA LEU A 165 -22.94 3.40 -10.22
C LEU A 165 -23.39 2.55 -11.41
N GLN A 166 -23.94 1.37 -11.16
CA GLN A 166 -24.47 0.49 -12.19
C GLN A 166 -25.71 1.08 -12.87
N ASP A 167 -26.64 1.66 -12.10
CA ASP A 167 -27.81 2.35 -12.63
C ASP A 167 -27.42 3.57 -13.48
N ALA A 168 -26.46 4.37 -13.01
CA ALA A 168 -25.93 5.49 -13.77
C ALA A 168 -25.28 5.06 -15.09
N GLN A 169 -24.55 3.94 -15.08
CA GLN A 169 -23.96 3.38 -16.30
C GLN A 169 -25.03 2.88 -17.28
N ASN A 170 -26.06 2.19 -16.81
CA ASN A 170 -27.16 1.72 -17.66
C ASN A 170 -27.88 2.89 -18.33
N LYS A 171 -28.22 3.94 -17.58
CA LYS A 171 -28.85 5.16 -18.14
C LYS A 171 -27.98 5.85 -19.18
N GLN A 172 -26.66 5.83 -19.01
CA GLN A 172 -25.74 6.39 -20.00
C GLN A 172 -25.73 5.56 -21.28
N HIS A 173 -25.78 4.23 -21.18
CA HIS A 173 -25.86 3.33 -22.33
C HIS A 173 -27.19 3.51 -23.09
N GLU A 174 -28.31 3.62 -22.39
CA GLU A 174 -29.63 3.86 -23.00
C GLU A 174 -29.70 5.21 -23.76
N ALA A 175 -29.01 6.24 -23.25
CA ALA A 175 -28.98 7.56 -23.89
C ALA A 175 -28.09 7.62 -25.15
N THR A 176 -27.26 6.61 -25.38
CA THR A 176 -26.33 6.51 -26.54
C THR A 176 -26.84 5.59 -27.64
N LEU A 177 -27.96 4.91 -27.43
CA LEU A 177 -28.69 4.11 -28.44
C LEU A 177 -29.79 4.93 -29.12
#